data_a92e274221ba1a15cf1e7d5e00c560e7
#
_entry.id   a92e274221ba1a15cf1e7d5e00c560e7
#
_cell.length_a   1.000
_cell.length_b   1.000
_cell.length_c   1.000
_cell.angle_alpha   90.00
_cell.angle_beta   90.00
_cell.angle_gamma   90.00
#
_symmetry.space_group_name_H-M   'P 1'
#
loop_
_entity.id
_entity.type
_entity.pdbx_description
1 polymer ?
#
loop_
_entity_poly.entity_id
_entity_poly.type
_entity_poly.pdbx_seq_one_letter_code
_entity_poly.pdbx_strand_id
1 'polypeptide(L)'
;MLGLEWKDIDWEHNVISVRRTSNYTASKGIYTDTTKTKKSQRSLKFSQSVMDLLREYKAEQDEERVKLGTKWQDYDRLFVKWDGRPMNNNTPYFWLKEFCEANNFRFCDIHSLRHFYASALINEGVDAAAVSGALGHSVISTTTSIYCHVFQQAQARAG
;
A
#
# COMPACT_ATOMS: atom_id res chain seq x y z
N MET A 1 -3.59 -2.99 -0.05
CA MET A 1 -2.39 -3.10 -0.92
C MET A 1 -2.27 -4.46 -1.61
N LEU A 2 -2.41 -5.59 -0.95
CA LEU A 2 -2.28 -6.93 -1.57
C LEU A 2 -3.33 -7.25 -2.65
N GLY A 3 -4.35 -6.41 -2.81
CA GLY A 3 -5.32 -6.48 -3.89
C GLY A 3 -4.91 -5.79 -5.19
N LEU A 4 -3.73 -5.14 -5.24
CA LEU A 4 -3.26 -4.46 -6.45
C LEU A 4 -2.92 -5.47 -7.55
N GLU A 5 -3.25 -5.10 -8.77
CA GLU A 5 -2.93 -5.82 -9.99
C GLU A 5 -2.08 -4.93 -10.89
N TRP A 6 -1.28 -5.52 -11.79
CA TRP A 6 -0.40 -4.74 -12.67
C TRP A 6 -1.17 -3.76 -13.55
N LYS A 7 -2.39 -4.09 -13.94
CA LYS A 7 -3.30 -3.20 -14.70
C LYS A 7 -3.82 -1.99 -13.91
N ASP A 8 -3.57 -1.93 -12.59
CA ASP A 8 -3.94 -0.77 -11.77
C ASP A 8 -2.89 0.35 -11.83
N ILE A 9 -1.76 0.12 -12.51
CA ILE A 9 -0.67 1.06 -12.66
C ILE A 9 -0.78 1.78 -14.01
N ASP A 10 -0.92 3.10 -13.94
CA ASP A 10 -0.74 4.00 -15.07
C ASP A 10 0.73 4.45 -15.09
N TRP A 11 1.51 3.83 -15.96
CA TRP A 11 2.94 4.05 -16.10
C TRP A 11 3.31 5.39 -16.73
N GLU A 12 2.38 5.98 -17.50
CA GLU A 12 2.58 7.26 -18.17
C GLU A 12 2.42 8.42 -17.19
N HIS A 13 1.39 8.35 -16.33
CA HIS A 13 1.07 9.43 -15.39
C HIS A 13 1.61 9.17 -13.98
N ASN A 14 2.31 8.05 -13.75
CA ASN A 14 2.83 7.62 -12.45
C ASN A 14 1.72 7.48 -11.39
N VAL A 15 0.60 6.90 -11.77
CA VAL A 15 -0.58 6.77 -10.91
C VAL A 15 -0.88 5.30 -10.61
N ILE A 16 -1.16 5.00 -9.35
CA ILE A 16 -1.63 3.68 -8.91
C ILE A 16 -3.06 3.81 -8.39
N SER A 17 -3.97 3.02 -8.96
CA SER A 17 -5.39 3.01 -8.62
C SER A 17 -5.72 1.87 -7.65
N VAL A 18 -6.13 2.22 -6.42
CA VAL A 18 -6.58 1.25 -5.42
C VAL A 18 -8.07 1.00 -5.60
N ARG A 19 -8.44 -0.13 -6.19
CA ARG A 19 -9.83 -0.46 -6.56
C ARG A 19 -10.41 -1.64 -5.81
N ARG A 20 -9.56 -2.48 -5.19
CA ARG A 20 -9.98 -3.74 -4.57
C ARG A 20 -9.19 -4.06 -3.31
N THR A 21 -9.74 -4.96 -2.52
CA THR A 21 -9.12 -5.51 -1.32
C THR A 21 -8.85 -6.99 -1.49
N SER A 22 -7.77 -7.47 -0.86
CA SER A 22 -7.51 -8.90 -0.70
C SER A 22 -7.94 -9.29 0.71
N ASN A 23 -8.84 -10.25 0.81
CA ASN A 23 -9.37 -10.77 2.07
C ASN A 23 -9.03 -12.25 2.21
N TYR A 24 -9.09 -12.75 3.45
CA TYR A 24 -8.91 -14.16 3.76
C TYR A 24 -10.03 -14.63 4.66
N THR A 25 -10.59 -15.77 4.34
CA THR A 25 -11.46 -16.53 5.25
C THR A 25 -11.08 -18.02 5.20
N ALA A 26 -11.29 -18.74 6.30
CA ALA A 26 -10.97 -20.15 6.37
C ALA A 26 -11.73 -20.99 5.31
N SER A 27 -12.95 -20.57 4.96
CA SER A 27 -13.79 -21.26 3.99
C SER A 27 -13.46 -20.99 2.52
N LYS A 28 -12.96 -19.75 2.20
CA LYS A 28 -12.70 -19.32 0.81
C LYS A 28 -11.22 -19.17 0.49
N GLY A 29 -10.34 -19.24 1.49
CA GLY A 29 -8.94 -18.87 1.33
C GLY A 29 -8.77 -17.38 1.06
N ILE A 30 -7.78 -17.03 0.24
CA ILE A 30 -7.54 -15.65 -0.18
C ILE A 30 -8.46 -15.33 -1.37
N TYR A 31 -9.25 -14.29 -1.24
CA TYR A 31 -10.16 -13.84 -2.29
C TYR A 31 -10.12 -12.32 -2.43
N THR A 32 -10.52 -11.86 -3.62
CA THR A 32 -10.63 -10.44 -3.93
C THR A 32 -12.06 -9.99 -3.73
N ASP A 33 -12.20 -8.82 -3.14
CA ASP A 33 -13.45 -8.11 -3.07
C ASP A 33 -13.28 -6.70 -3.59
N THR A 34 -14.33 -6.13 -4.16
CA THR A 34 -14.34 -4.71 -4.49
C THR A 34 -14.31 -3.91 -3.19
N THR A 35 -13.72 -2.71 -3.22
CA THR A 35 -13.78 -1.84 -2.05
C THR A 35 -15.25 -1.59 -1.69
N LYS A 36 -15.62 -1.74 -0.41
CA LYS A 36 -17.00 -1.67 0.11
C LYS A 36 -17.78 -0.41 -0.29
N THR A 37 -17.10 0.65 -0.69
CA THR A 37 -17.72 1.89 -1.15
C THR A 37 -16.93 2.48 -2.31
N LYS A 38 -17.61 3.20 -3.23
CA LYS A 38 -16.95 4.00 -4.28
C LYS A 38 -15.94 5.00 -3.70
N LYS A 39 -16.18 5.53 -2.48
CA LYS A 39 -15.27 6.44 -1.77
C LYS A 39 -13.95 5.78 -1.31
N SER A 40 -13.89 4.46 -1.24
CA SER A 40 -12.67 3.74 -0.90
C SER A 40 -11.75 3.53 -2.11
N GLN A 41 -12.24 3.74 -3.32
CA GLN A 41 -11.43 3.76 -4.52
C GLN A 41 -10.68 5.09 -4.58
N ARG A 42 -9.38 5.00 -4.80
CA ARG A 42 -8.53 6.19 -4.91
C ARG A 42 -7.38 5.94 -5.86
N SER A 43 -6.94 6.99 -6.50
CA SER A 43 -5.74 7.00 -7.32
C SER A 43 -4.70 7.88 -6.62
N LEU A 44 -3.49 7.37 -6.52
CA LEU A 44 -2.37 8.05 -5.86
C LEU A 44 -1.26 8.23 -6.89
N LYS A 45 -0.71 9.44 -6.97
CA LYS A 45 0.46 9.74 -7.80
C LYS A 45 1.73 9.45 -7.00
N PHE A 46 2.69 8.80 -7.64
CA PHE A 46 3.96 8.42 -7.05
C PHE A 46 5.13 9.11 -7.75
N SER A 47 6.27 9.18 -7.07
CA SER A 47 7.52 9.66 -7.67
C SER A 47 8.02 8.69 -8.73
N GLN A 48 8.83 9.19 -9.66
CA GLN A 48 9.45 8.37 -10.69
C GLN A 48 10.27 7.22 -10.08
N SER A 49 10.99 7.47 -8.99
CA SER A 49 11.79 6.45 -8.30
C SER A 49 10.97 5.24 -7.82
N VAL A 50 9.73 5.48 -7.34
CA VAL A 50 8.83 4.39 -6.95
C VAL A 50 8.36 3.61 -8.17
N MET A 51 8.10 4.30 -9.28
CA MET A 51 7.69 3.64 -10.51
C MET A 51 8.82 2.82 -11.13
N ASP A 52 10.05 3.29 -11.04
CA ASP A 52 11.23 2.55 -11.52
C ASP A 52 11.45 1.28 -10.70
N LEU A 53 11.36 1.37 -9.36
CA LEU A 53 11.39 0.20 -8.49
C LEU A 53 10.29 -0.82 -8.84
N LEU A 54 9.09 -0.35 -9.18
CA LEU A 54 8.01 -1.25 -9.61
C LEU A 54 8.28 -1.90 -10.97
N ARG A 55 8.99 -1.23 -11.89
CA ARG A 55 9.42 -1.83 -13.16
C ARG A 55 10.46 -2.93 -12.93
N GLU A 56 11.44 -2.67 -12.08
CA GLU A 56 12.44 -3.66 -11.68
C GLU A 56 11.76 -4.89 -11.06
N TYR A 57 10.89 -4.67 -10.10
CA TYR A 57 10.13 -5.73 -9.44
C TYR A 57 9.26 -6.54 -10.42
N LYS A 58 8.64 -5.85 -11.41
CA LYS A 58 7.89 -6.52 -12.46
C LYS A 58 8.78 -7.41 -13.32
N ALA A 59 9.95 -6.92 -13.70
CA ALA A 59 10.92 -7.70 -14.48
C ALA A 59 11.37 -8.95 -13.74
N GLU A 60 11.70 -8.85 -12.45
CA GLU A 60 12.03 -9.99 -11.59
C GLU A 60 10.89 -11.01 -11.54
N GLN A 61 9.65 -10.54 -11.37
CA GLN A 61 8.46 -11.41 -11.35
C GLN A 61 8.24 -12.10 -12.69
N ASP A 62 8.45 -11.41 -13.82
CA ASP A 62 8.32 -11.97 -15.16
C ASP A 62 9.42 -13.03 -15.41
N GLU A 63 10.65 -12.84 -14.92
CA GLU A 63 11.71 -13.85 -14.96
C GLU A 63 11.35 -15.11 -14.17
N GLU A 64 10.85 -14.95 -12.94
CA GLU A 64 10.43 -16.09 -12.13
C GLU A 64 9.26 -16.84 -12.78
N ARG A 65 8.34 -16.13 -13.40
CA ARG A 65 7.24 -16.71 -14.19
C ARG A 65 7.78 -17.58 -15.33
N VAL A 66 8.79 -17.10 -16.05
CA VAL A 66 9.43 -17.86 -17.15
C VAL A 66 10.14 -19.11 -16.59
N LYS A 67 10.91 -18.98 -15.50
CA LYS A 67 11.61 -20.11 -14.87
C LYS A 67 10.67 -21.21 -14.40
N LEU A 68 9.52 -20.82 -13.82
CA LEU A 68 8.55 -21.77 -13.28
C LEU A 68 7.63 -22.37 -14.35
N GLY A 69 7.45 -21.68 -15.47
CA GLY A 69 6.62 -22.15 -16.58
C GLY A 69 5.22 -22.56 -16.15
N THR A 70 4.83 -23.80 -16.37
CA THR A 70 3.49 -24.32 -16.06
C THR A 70 3.17 -24.38 -14.55
N LYS A 71 4.15 -24.21 -13.67
CA LYS A 71 3.91 -24.14 -12.22
C LYS A 71 3.46 -22.76 -11.76
N TRP A 72 3.68 -21.75 -12.59
CA TRP A 72 3.25 -20.41 -12.29
C TRP A 72 1.72 -20.29 -12.43
N GLN A 73 1.10 -19.70 -11.41
CA GLN A 73 -0.34 -19.40 -11.40
C GLN A 73 -0.54 -17.89 -11.56
N ASP A 74 -1.06 -17.48 -12.72
CA ASP A 74 -1.22 -16.07 -13.06
C ASP A 74 -2.51 -15.48 -12.51
N TYR A 75 -2.38 -14.54 -11.59
CA TYR A 75 -3.46 -13.75 -11.02
C TYR A 75 -3.36 -12.27 -11.32
N ASP A 76 -2.43 -11.86 -12.19
CA ASP A 76 -2.12 -10.44 -12.51
C ASP A 76 -1.82 -9.57 -11.27
N ARG A 77 -1.37 -10.18 -10.17
CA ARG A 77 -1.13 -9.49 -8.90
C ARG A 77 0.28 -8.92 -8.83
N LEU A 78 0.39 -7.71 -8.21
CA LEU A 78 1.70 -7.17 -7.84
C LEU A 78 2.39 -8.07 -6.82
N PHE A 79 1.69 -8.36 -5.71
CA PHE A 79 2.28 -9.08 -4.59
C PHE A 79 1.81 -10.52 -4.60
N VAL A 80 2.72 -11.40 -4.93
CA VAL A 80 2.49 -12.83 -5.10
C VAL A 80 3.45 -13.68 -4.27
N LYS A 81 3.10 -14.92 -4.06
CA LYS A 81 4.01 -15.95 -3.59
C LYS A 81 4.97 -16.35 -4.71
N TRP A 82 5.97 -17.17 -4.36
CA TRP A 82 6.96 -17.70 -5.30
C TRP A 82 6.35 -18.41 -6.53
N ASP A 83 5.12 -18.88 -6.45
CA ASP A 83 4.41 -19.60 -7.51
C ASP A 83 3.31 -18.78 -8.19
N GLY A 84 3.28 -17.47 -8.01
CA GLY A 84 2.32 -16.54 -8.59
C GLY A 84 0.98 -16.43 -7.86
N ARG A 85 0.73 -17.28 -6.87
CA ARG A 85 -0.53 -17.23 -6.08
C ARG A 85 -0.60 -15.97 -5.21
N PRO A 86 -1.81 -15.49 -4.90
CA PRO A 86 -1.99 -14.36 -4.00
C PRO A 86 -1.31 -14.56 -2.64
N MET A 87 -0.68 -13.50 -2.16
CA MET A 87 0.03 -13.48 -0.88
C MET A 87 -0.96 -13.41 0.30
N ASN A 88 -0.64 -14.07 1.41
CA ASN A 88 -1.42 -13.96 2.64
C ASN A 88 -1.32 -12.55 3.22
N ASN A 89 -2.42 -12.07 3.82
CA ASN A 89 -2.52 -10.72 4.36
C ASN A 89 -1.50 -10.42 5.48
N ASN A 90 -1.03 -11.44 6.17
CA ASN A 90 -0.04 -11.31 7.25
C ASN A 90 1.41 -11.36 6.74
N THR A 91 1.66 -11.80 5.50
CA THR A 91 3.03 -11.94 4.96
C THR A 91 3.84 -10.64 5.03
N PRO A 92 3.30 -9.46 4.66
CA PRO A 92 4.05 -8.22 4.75
C PRO A 92 4.46 -7.84 6.18
N TYR A 93 3.65 -8.20 7.18
CA TYR A 93 3.98 -8.00 8.59
C TYR A 93 5.20 -8.81 9.00
N PHE A 94 5.24 -10.10 8.65
CA PHE A 94 6.37 -10.96 8.98
C PHE A 94 7.64 -10.53 8.25
N TRP A 95 7.56 -10.18 6.97
CA TRP A 95 8.71 -9.65 6.22
C TRP A 95 9.27 -8.37 6.83
N LEU A 96 8.40 -7.42 7.22
CA LEU A 96 8.84 -6.19 7.86
C LEU A 96 9.51 -6.48 9.20
N LYS A 97 8.97 -7.44 9.96
CA LYS A 97 9.54 -7.85 11.23
C LYS A 97 10.93 -8.45 11.05
N GLU A 98 11.07 -9.42 10.16
CA GLU A 98 12.36 -10.06 9.84
C GLU A 98 13.38 -9.03 9.31
N PHE A 99 12.94 -8.12 8.45
CA PHE A 99 13.80 -7.04 7.95
C PHE A 99 14.30 -6.13 9.08
N CYS A 100 13.43 -5.72 9.97
CA CYS A 100 13.81 -4.89 11.11
C CYS A 100 14.81 -5.62 12.03
N GLU A 101 14.57 -6.89 12.34
CA GLU A 101 15.44 -7.71 13.17
C GLU A 101 16.82 -7.90 12.51
N ALA A 102 16.87 -8.22 11.21
CA ALA A 102 18.13 -8.43 10.48
C ALA A 102 18.99 -7.17 10.36
N ASN A 103 18.37 -5.98 10.39
CA ASN A 103 19.06 -4.70 10.24
C ASN A 103 19.17 -3.90 11.55
N ASN A 104 18.84 -4.50 12.69
CA ASN A 104 18.82 -3.83 13.99
C ASN A 104 17.96 -2.56 14.04
N PHE A 105 16.88 -2.53 13.28
CA PHE A 105 15.89 -1.46 13.35
C PHE A 105 14.86 -1.76 14.44
N ARG A 106 14.40 -0.71 15.11
CA ARG A 106 13.24 -0.82 15.98
C ARG A 106 12.03 -1.26 15.15
N PHE A 107 11.41 -2.37 15.51
CA PHE A 107 10.22 -2.84 14.82
C PHE A 107 9.10 -1.81 14.91
N CYS A 108 8.52 -1.49 13.78
CA CYS A 108 7.25 -0.78 13.65
C CYS A 108 6.30 -1.63 12.77
N ASP A 109 5.03 -1.67 13.09
CA ASP A 109 4.07 -2.40 12.27
C ASP A 109 3.73 -1.63 10.98
N ILE A 110 3.06 -2.29 10.03
CA ILE A 110 2.67 -1.68 8.76
C ILE A 110 1.71 -0.50 8.97
N HIS A 111 0.92 -0.53 10.05
CA HIS A 111 0.00 0.55 10.38
C HIS A 111 0.74 1.80 10.85
N SER A 112 1.86 1.62 11.55
CA SER A 112 2.76 2.71 11.93
C SER A 112 3.37 3.43 10.73
N LEU A 113 3.67 2.72 9.62
CA LEU A 113 4.11 3.35 8.37
C LEU A 113 3.04 4.27 7.79
N ARG A 114 1.77 3.88 7.91
CA ARG A 114 0.65 4.73 7.51
C ARG A 114 0.53 5.98 8.39
N HIS A 115 0.72 5.84 9.70
CA HIS A 115 0.74 6.97 10.62
C HIS A 115 1.91 7.92 10.34
N PHE A 116 3.08 7.35 10.05
CA PHE A 116 4.25 8.13 9.64
C PHE A 116 3.96 8.95 8.38
N TYR A 117 3.43 8.32 7.34
CA TYR A 117 3.06 8.98 6.09
C TYR A 117 2.07 10.14 6.31
N ALA A 118 1.01 9.91 7.09
CA ALA A 118 0.05 10.94 7.42
C ALA A 118 0.68 12.12 8.17
N SER A 119 1.51 11.83 9.18
CA SER A 119 2.20 12.85 9.96
C SER A 119 3.20 13.65 9.11
N ALA A 120 3.90 13.00 8.17
CA ALA A 120 4.79 13.68 7.23
C ALA A 120 4.03 14.66 6.36
N LEU A 121 2.91 14.26 5.75
CA LEU A 121 2.07 15.14 4.95
C LEU A 121 1.57 16.36 5.74
N ILE A 122 1.14 16.15 6.98
CA ILE A 122 0.67 17.24 7.86
C ILE A 122 1.80 18.21 8.18
N ASN A 123 3.00 17.71 8.48
CA ASN A 123 4.17 18.54 8.76
C ASN A 123 4.63 19.36 7.53
N GLU A 124 4.37 18.86 6.32
CA GLU A 124 4.59 19.61 5.06
C GLU A 124 3.45 20.58 4.74
N GLY A 125 2.49 20.77 5.65
CA GLY A 125 1.40 21.72 5.49
C GLY A 125 0.22 21.25 4.64
N VAL A 126 0.16 19.95 4.33
CA VAL A 126 -0.97 19.38 3.56
C VAL A 126 -2.24 19.41 4.41
N ASP A 127 -3.34 19.91 3.84
CA ASP A 127 -4.61 20.03 4.53
C ASP A 127 -5.25 18.67 4.89
N ALA A 128 -6.14 18.70 5.89
CA ALA A 128 -6.75 17.48 6.42
C ALA A 128 -7.63 16.73 5.39
N ALA A 129 -8.20 17.42 4.41
CA ALA A 129 -9.02 16.78 3.38
C ALA A 129 -8.13 16.00 2.40
N ALA A 130 -7.01 16.59 1.98
CA ALA A 130 -6.02 15.93 1.11
C ALA A 130 -5.37 14.73 1.82
N VAL A 131 -4.97 14.86 3.10
CA VAL A 131 -4.46 13.75 3.91
C VAL A 131 -5.49 12.63 4.04
N SER A 132 -6.76 12.97 4.33
CA SER A 132 -7.86 12.01 4.42
C SER A 132 -8.07 11.24 3.12
N GLY A 133 -8.02 11.94 1.98
CA GLY A 133 -8.10 11.36 0.64
C GLY A 133 -6.95 10.40 0.36
N ALA A 134 -5.70 10.80 0.63
CA ALA A 134 -4.51 9.98 0.46
C ALA A 134 -4.56 8.70 1.32
N LEU A 135 -5.07 8.81 2.55
CA LEU A 135 -5.27 7.68 3.44
C LEU A 135 -6.48 6.81 3.04
N GLY A 136 -7.41 7.32 2.25
CA GLY A 136 -8.66 6.65 1.90
C GLY A 136 -9.64 6.55 3.06
N HIS A 137 -9.64 7.53 3.96
CA HIS A 137 -10.68 7.66 4.97
C HIS A 137 -11.97 8.15 4.32
N SER A 138 -13.08 7.50 4.62
CA SER A 138 -14.40 7.88 4.08
C SER A 138 -14.92 9.22 4.65
N VAL A 139 -14.39 9.63 5.81
CA VAL A 139 -14.81 10.84 6.54
C VAL A 139 -13.55 11.56 7.05
N ILE A 140 -13.48 12.87 6.78
CA ILE A 140 -12.34 13.73 7.18
C ILE A 140 -12.17 13.74 8.71
N SER A 141 -13.26 13.70 9.47
CA SER A 141 -13.22 13.69 10.94
C SER A 141 -12.39 12.54 11.51
N THR A 142 -12.27 11.41 10.80
CA THR A 142 -11.38 10.32 11.21
C THR A 142 -9.92 10.77 11.18
N THR A 143 -9.49 11.47 10.14
CA THR A 143 -8.13 12.02 10.04
C THR A 143 -7.87 13.09 11.08
N THR A 144 -8.77 14.06 11.23
CA THR A 144 -8.59 15.15 12.20
C THR A 144 -8.61 14.65 13.64
N SER A 145 -9.44 13.67 13.98
CA SER A 145 -9.48 13.06 15.30
C SER A 145 -8.19 12.31 15.65
N ILE A 146 -7.69 11.48 14.73
CA ILE A 146 -6.48 10.68 14.96
C ILE A 146 -5.22 11.56 15.01
N TYR A 147 -5.13 12.57 14.15
CA TYR A 147 -3.93 13.39 13.96
C TYR A 147 -4.06 14.82 14.51
N CYS A 148 -5.04 15.09 15.37
CA CYS A 148 -5.29 16.41 15.96
C CYS A 148 -4.04 17.05 16.54
N HIS A 149 -3.27 16.27 17.32
CA HIS A 149 -2.03 16.74 17.95
C HIS A 149 -0.94 17.10 16.93
N VAL A 150 -0.86 16.37 15.79
CA VAL A 150 0.12 16.66 14.73
C VAL A 150 -0.24 17.95 14.02
N PHE A 151 -1.54 18.19 13.72
CA PHE A 151 -2.01 19.44 13.13
C PHE A 151 -1.72 20.65 14.04
N GLN A 152 -1.99 20.51 15.35
CA GLN A 152 -1.69 21.57 16.32
C GLN A 152 -0.20 21.91 16.39
N GLN A 153 0.68 20.89 16.39
CA GLN A 153 2.12 21.09 16.37
C GLN A 153 2.61 21.73 15.07
N ALA A 154 2.06 21.33 13.92
CA ALA A 154 2.41 21.93 12.63
C ALA A 154 2.01 23.41 12.58
N GLN A 155 0.79 23.74 13.04
CA GLN A 155 0.32 25.14 13.14
C GLN A 155 1.20 26.00 14.08
N ALA A 156 1.60 25.47 15.24
CA ALA A 156 2.46 26.17 16.18
C ALA A 156 3.89 26.45 15.64
N ARG A 157 4.34 25.70 14.63
CA ARG A 157 5.63 25.95 13.96
C ARG A 157 5.53 26.97 12.82
N ALA A 158 4.34 27.14 12.27
CA ALA A 158 4.10 28.04 11.14
C ALA A 158 3.78 29.49 11.56
N GLY A 159 3.51 29.75 12.85
CA GLY A 159 3.28 31.09 13.45
C GLY A 159 4.48 31.57 14.24
#